data_2f8bc31b55380c1e4ac4bd555bc5d8cd
#
_entry.id   2f8bc31b55380c1e4ac4bd555bc5d8cd
#
_cell.length_a   1.000
_cell.length_b   1.000
_cell.length_c   1.000
_cell.angle_alpha   90.00
_cell.angle_beta   90.00
_cell.angle_gamma   90.00
#
_symmetry.space_group_name_H-M   'P 1'
#
loop_
_entity.id
_entity.type
_entity.pdbx_description
1 polymer ?
#
loop_
_entity_poly.entity_id
_entity_poly.type
_entity_poly.pdbx_seq_one_letter_code
_entity_poly.pdbx_strand_id
1 'polypeptide(L)'
;TDDCLQILTSDFNSSSAEKFIGTQHLNITDSQYQTIRAFTLDLTKKYSSTKDKITAIYQWAKDISLKASVGEDAPADLEENDPYKVFKEKTGVCQGKANLCKTMLAAIDVPCIIAHGYWEAEGHAWDFVLCDGKWGIVDASMEQISLDDPSDISPHYKTDNLESVLYKKDGFEFTYYL
;
A
#
# COMPACT_ATOMS: atom_id res chain seq x y z
N THR A 1 -6.10 -7.96 18.62
CA THR A 1 -4.96 -8.26 17.74
C THR A 1 -5.51 -8.43 16.34
N ASP A 2 -4.97 -7.71 15.43
CA ASP A 2 -5.35 -7.88 14.04
C ASP A 2 -4.79 -9.24 13.55
N ASP A 3 -5.68 -10.20 13.36
CA ASP A 3 -5.32 -11.55 12.92
C ASP A 3 -4.57 -11.53 11.59
N CYS A 4 -4.76 -10.48 10.80
CA CYS A 4 -4.08 -10.28 9.53
C CYS A 4 -2.56 -10.08 9.68
N LEU A 5 -2.13 -9.25 10.62
CA LEU A 5 -0.71 -9.09 10.90
C LEU A 5 -0.07 -10.38 11.37
N GLN A 6 -0.80 -11.19 12.12
CA GLN A 6 -0.33 -12.48 12.58
C GLN A 6 -0.16 -13.46 11.42
N ILE A 7 -1.11 -13.50 10.48
CA ILE A 7 -1.02 -14.31 9.26
C ILE A 7 0.14 -13.85 8.39
N LEU A 8 0.30 -12.56 8.17
CA LEU A 8 1.43 -12.03 7.41
C LEU A 8 2.77 -12.41 8.04
N THR A 9 2.87 -12.32 9.35
CA THR A 9 4.10 -12.67 10.08
C THR A 9 4.41 -14.16 10.00
N SER A 10 3.39 -15.03 10.05
CA SER A 10 3.57 -16.48 10.00
C SER A 10 3.80 -17.01 8.58
N ASP A 11 3.04 -16.52 7.60
CA ASP A 11 2.94 -17.12 6.27
C ASP A 11 3.85 -16.44 5.23
N PHE A 12 4.23 -15.18 5.45
CA PHE A 12 5.01 -14.39 4.50
C PHE A 12 6.29 -13.83 5.14
N ASN A 13 7.32 -14.64 5.16
CA ASN A 13 8.66 -14.19 5.53
C ASN A 13 9.32 -13.40 4.38
N SER A 14 10.51 -12.86 4.60
CA SER A 14 11.22 -12.02 3.63
C SER A 14 11.37 -12.66 2.24
N SER A 15 11.59 -13.98 2.17
CA SER A 15 11.76 -14.69 0.90
C SER A 15 10.42 -14.83 0.14
N SER A 16 9.35 -15.19 0.81
CA SER A 16 8.03 -15.36 0.19
C SER A 16 7.34 -14.02 -0.10
N ALA A 17 7.75 -12.94 0.58
CA ALA A 17 7.16 -11.62 0.41
C ALA A 17 7.61 -10.91 -0.89
N GLU A 18 8.68 -11.35 -1.54
CA GLU A 18 9.19 -10.74 -2.79
C GLU A 18 8.13 -10.68 -3.89
N LYS A 19 7.19 -11.62 -3.91
CA LYS A 19 6.07 -11.63 -4.87
C LYS A 19 5.11 -10.45 -4.71
N PHE A 20 5.16 -9.74 -3.58
CA PHE A 20 4.37 -8.55 -3.33
C PHE A 20 5.08 -7.25 -3.71
N ILE A 21 6.28 -7.35 -4.28
CA ILE A 21 6.97 -6.21 -4.88
C ILE A 21 6.42 -6.01 -6.30
N GLY A 22 5.92 -4.81 -6.58
CA GLY A 22 5.47 -4.49 -7.94
C GLY A 22 4.07 -3.91 -8.01
N THR A 23 3.60 -3.75 -9.24
CA THR A 23 2.36 -3.03 -9.57
C THR A 23 1.37 -3.90 -10.35
N GLN A 24 1.50 -5.21 -10.29
CA GLN A 24 0.80 -6.15 -11.18
C GLN A 24 -0.73 -6.07 -11.12
N HIS A 25 -1.28 -5.59 -10.00
CA HIS A 25 -2.73 -5.44 -9.81
C HIS A 25 -3.24 -4.04 -10.04
N LEU A 26 -2.34 -3.11 -10.28
CA LEU A 26 -2.69 -1.71 -10.40
C LEU A 26 -2.92 -1.38 -11.89
N ASN A 27 -3.91 -0.55 -12.13
CA ASN A 27 -4.16 -0.02 -13.47
C ASN A 27 -3.16 1.11 -13.76
N ILE A 28 -1.94 0.71 -14.13
CA ILE A 28 -0.85 1.63 -14.44
C ILE A 28 -0.07 1.12 -15.64
N THR A 29 0.23 2.00 -16.59
CA THR A 29 1.08 1.65 -17.73
C THR A 29 2.55 1.64 -17.32
N ASP A 30 3.38 0.94 -18.11
CA ASP A 30 4.82 0.91 -17.84
C ASP A 30 5.45 2.32 -17.86
N SER A 31 5.05 3.15 -18.80
CA SER A 31 5.52 4.55 -18.89
C SER A 31 5.13 5.38 -17.67
N GLN A 32 3.90 5.23 -17.18
CA GLN A 32 3.41 5.89 -15.97
C GLN A 32 4.18 5.42 -14.74
N TYR A 33 4.39 4.11 -14.64
CA TYR A 33 5.21 3.55 -13.56
C TYR A 33 6.62 4.12 -13.56
N GLN A 34 7.28 4.19 -14.73
CA GLN A 34 8.64 4.74 -14.82
C GLN A 34 8.70 6.21 -14.39
N THR A 35 7.65 6.99 -14.63
CA THR A 35 7.55 8.38 -14.15
C THR A 35 7.50 8.44 -12.62
N ILE A 36 6.64 7.63 -12.00
CA ILE A 36 6.54 7.57 -10.54
C ILE A 36 7.83 7.00 -9.94
N ARG A 37 8.42 5.99 -10.57
CA ARG A 37 9.68 5.39 -10.14
C ARG A 37 10.82 6.41 -10.11
N ALA A 38 11.01 7.16 -11.18
CA ALA A 38 12.04 8.19 -11.24
C ALA A 38 11.88 9.24 -10.14
N PHE A 39 10.65 9.70 -9.92
CA PHE A 39 10.32 10.61 -8.82
C PHE A 39 10.66 10.00 -7.46
N THR A 40 10.26 8.77 -7.23
CA THR A 40 10.46 8.08 -5.94
C THR A 40 11.94 7.87 -5.65
N LEU A 41 12.72 7.46 -6.65
CA LEU A 41 14.16 7.29 -6.49
C LEU A 41 14.85 8.61 -6.16
N ASP A 42 14.44 9.71 -6.78
CA ASP A 42 14.95 11.04 -6.44
C ASP A 42 14.57 11.46 -5.01
N LEU A 43 13.31 11.25 -4.63
CA LEU A 43 12.80 11.54 -3.29
C LEU A 43 13.59 10.80 -2.19
N THR A 44 13.99 9.57 -2.46
CA THR A 44 14.57 8.66 -1.46
C THR A 44 16.09 8.56 -1.52
N LYS A 45 16.75 9.14 -2.53
CA LYS A 45 18.20 8.97 -2.80
C LYS A 45 19.13 9.37 -1.66
N LYS A 46 18.71 10.30 -0.81
CA LYS A 46 19.53 10.78 0.32
C LYS A 46 19.48 9.85 1.54
N TYR A 47 18.58 8.88 1.55
CA TYR A 47 18.42 7.95 2.65
C TYR A 47 19.09 6.62 2.33
N SER A 48 19.75 6.02 3.32
CA SER A 48 20.42 4.72 3.18
C SER A 48 19.58 3.55 3.69
N SER A 49 18.77 3.76 4.74
CA SER A 49 17.95 2.70 5.33
C SER A 49 16.60 2.55 4.59
N THR A 50 16.12 1.33 4.50
CA THR A 50 14.78 1.04 3.95
C THR A 50 13.71 1.75 4.75
N LYS A 51 13.81 1.74 6.09
CA LYS A 51 12.87 2.42 6.98
C LYS A 51 12.76 3.92 6.67
N ASP A 52 13.88 4.61 6.48
CA ASP A 52 13.88 6.04 6.18
C ASP A 52 13.30 6.33 4.80
N LYS A 53 13.56 5.46 3.82
CA LYS A 53 12.98 5.58 2.48
C LYS A 53 11.46 5.42 2.50
N ILE A 54 10.95 4.42 3.24
CA ILE A 54 9.50 4.22 3.41
C ILE A 54 8.89 5.44 4.11
N THR A 55 9.52 5.92 5.16
CA THR A 55 9.07 7.11 5.89
C THR A 55 9.01 8.34 5.00
N ALA A 56 9.99 8.53 4.12
CA ALA A 56 9.99 9.64 3.15
C ALA A 56 8.83 9.54 2.15
N ILE A 57 8.53 8.35 1.67
CA ILE A 57 7.37 8.10 0.80
C ILE A 57 6.08 8.44 1.54
N TYR A 58 5.93 7.95 2.77
CA TYR A 58 4.77 8.25 3.60
C TYR A 58 4.60 9.76 3.84
N GLN A 59 5.66 10.45 4.22
CA GLN A 59 5.63 11.89 4.48
C GLN A 59 5.19 12.70 3.26
N TRP A 60 5.62 12.28 2.09
CA TRP A 60 5.19 12.91 0.85
C TRP A 60 3.73 12.58 0.52
N ALA A 61 3.34 11.31 0.62
CA ALA A 61 2.00 10.85 0.24
C ALA A 61 0.89 11.34 1.19
N LYS A 62 1.19 11.52 2.48
CA LYS A 62 0.19 12.00 3.43
C LYS A 62 -0.33 13.41 3.11
N ASP A 63 0.47 14.23 2.45
CA ASP A 63 0.09 15.60 2.07
C ASP A 63 -0.83 15.64 0.83
N ILE A 64 -1.05 14.50 0.17
CA ILE A 64 -2.03 14.40 -0.92
C ILE A 64 -3.44 14.56 -0.34
N SER A 65 -4.25 15.43 -0.96
CA SER A 65 -5.62 15.68 -0.50
C SER A 65 -6.48 14.43 -0.56
N LEU A 66 -7.09 14.08 0.56
CA LEU A 66 -8.02 12.95 0.66
C LEU A 66 -9.41 13.39 0.21
N LYS A 67 -9.94 12.75 -0.83
CA LYS A 67 -11.34 12.89 -1.24
C LYS A 67 -12.24 11.99 -0.40
N ALA A 68 -13.50 12.37 -0.26
CA ALA A 68 -14.51 11.50 0.32
C ALA A 68 -14.64 10.22 -0.53
N SER A 69 -14.76 9.07 0.14
CA SER A 69 -14.94 7.79 -0.54
C SER A 69 -16.27 7.77 -1.31
N VAL A 70 -16.22 7.23 -2.51
CA VAL A 70 -17.41 6.92 -3.30
C VAL A 70 -17.84 5.51 -2.91
N GLY A 71 -18.80 5.35 -2.06
CA GLY A 71 -19.48 4.11 -1.64
C GLY A 71 -18.80 2.74 -1.84
N GLU A 72 -19.24 1.76 -1.11
CA GLU A 72 -18.64 0.40 -1.11
C GLU A 72 -18.73 -0.33 -2.47
N ASP A 73 -19.62 0.09 -3.36
CA ASP A 73 -19.81 -0.51 -4.70
C ASP A 73 -19.06 0.23 -5.82
N ALA A 74 -18.12 1.10 -5.47
CA ALA A 74 -17.37 1.86 -6.46
C ALA A 74 -16.50 0.93 -7.32
N PRO A 75 -16.53 1.07 -8.67
CA PRO A 75 -15.70 0.25 -9.52
C PRO A 75 -14.21 0.40 -9.18
N ALA A 76 -13.47 -0.71 -9.23
CA ALA A 76 -12.04 -0.73 -8.94
C ALA A 76 -11.20 0.13 -9.89
N ASP A 77 -11.75 0.47 -11.06
CA ASP A 77 -11.13 1.28 -12.11
C ASP A 77 -11.50 2.76 -12.06
N LEU A 78 -12.13 3.21 -10.98
CA LEU A 78 -12.41 4.64 -10.80
C LEU A 78 -11.12 5.47 -10.91
N GLU A 79 -11.26 6.63 -11.56
CA GLU A 79 -10.15 7.56 -11.73
C GLU A 79 -9.48 7.96 -10.41
N GLU A 80 -10.26 8.04 -9.33
CA GLU A 80 -9.76 8.35 -7.99
C GLU A 80 -8.92 7.23 -7.37
N ASN A 81 -9.01 6.02 -7.94
CA ASN A 81 -8.18 4.86 -7.57
C ASN A 81 -6.91 4.74 -8.43
N ASP A 82 -6.84 5.44 -9.55
CA ASP A 82 -5.69 5.40 -10.46
C ASP A 82 -4.46 6.03 -9.79
N PRO A 83 -3.40 5.27 -9.52
CA PRO A 83 -2.22 5.77 -8.83
C PRO A 83 -1.51 6.89 -9.60
N TYR A 84 -1.50 6.83 -10.93
CA TYR A 84 -0.87 7.86 -11.74
C TYR A 84 -1.64 9.19 -11.69
N LYS A 85 -2.98 9.12 -11.73
CA LYS A 85 -3.83 10.30 -11.59
C LYS A 85 -3.67 10.93 -10.22
N VAL A 86 -3.69 10.12 -9.16
CA VAL A 86 -3.46 10.60 -7.78
C VAL A 86 -2.08 11.26 -7.67
N PHE A 87 -1.05 10.67 -8.27
CA PHE A 87 0.29 11.24 -8.33
C PHE A 87 0.32 12.60 -9.03
N LYS A 88 -0.35 12.73 -10.16
CA LYS A 88 -0.37 13.95 -10.97
C LYS A 88 -1.19 15.07 -10.34
N GLU A 89 -2.36 14.76 -9.85
CA GLU A 89 -3.34 15.74 -9.37
C GLU A 89 -3.21 16.05 -7.88
N LYS A 90 -2.46 15.23 -7.12
CA LYS A 90 -2.27 15.38 -5.68
C LYS A 90 -3.59 15.34 -4.91
N THR A 91 -4.50 14.50 -5.36
CA THR A 91 -5.78 14.24 -4.71
C THR A 91 -6.26 12.84 -5.05
N GLY A 92 -6.94 12.18 -4.13
CA GLY A 92 -7.49 10.85 -4.33
C GLY A 92 -8.24 10.32 -3.11
N VAL A 93 -8.97 9.23 -3.30
CA VAL A 93 -9.58 8.48 -2.19
C VAL A 93 -8.54 7.59 -1.51
N CYS A 94 -8.90 6.99 -0.37
CA CYS A 94 -7.98 6.13 0.40
C CYS A 94 -7.39 5.00 -0.46
N GLN A 95 -8.20 4.36 -1.30
CA GLN A 95 -7.74 3.33 -2.24
C GLN A 95 -6.69 3.86 -3.21
N GLY A 96 -6.93 5.03 -3.80
CA GLY A 96 -5.98 5.65 -4.72
C GLY A 96 -4.65 6.02 -4.05
N LYS A 97 -4.72 6.53 -2.84
CA LYS A 97 -3.51 6.83 -2.04
C LYS A 97 -2.75 5.55 -1.67
N ALA A 98 -3.44 4.48 -1.28
CA ALA A 98 -2.82 3.18 -1.01
C ALA A 98 -2.17 2.61 -2.28
N ASN A 99 -2.84 2.68 -3.42
CA ASN A 99 -2.31 2.24 -4.71
C ASN A 99 -1.04 3.02 -5.12
N LEU A 100 -1.04 4.32 -4.89
CA LEU A 100 0.14 5.15 -5.16
C LEU A 100 1.30 4.79 -4.24
N CYS A 101 1.05 4.63 -2.95
CA CYS A 101 2.09 4.19 -2.00
C CYS A 101 2.70 2.85 -2.42
N LYS A 102 1.87 1.87 -2.80
CA LYS A 102 2.36 0.59 -3.32
C LYS A 102 3.24 0.77 -4.56
N THR A 103 2.85 1.64 -5.48
CA THR A 103 3.64 1.95 -6.68
C THR A 103 5.01 2.54 -6.34
N MET A 104 5.05 3.47 -5.39
CA MET A 104 6.30 4.08 -4.93
C MET A 104 7.18 3.08 -4.16
N LEU A 105 6.57 2.25 -3.32
CA LEU A 105 7.28 1.19 -2.59
C LEU A 105 7.88 0.15 -3.54
N ALA A 106 7.22 -0.15 -4.65
CA ALA A 106 7.76 -1.01 -5.70
C ALA A 106 9.08 -0.46 -6.27
N ALA A 107 9.20 0.87 -6.40
CA ALA A 107 10.40 1.52 -6.92
C ALA A 107 11.63 1.35 -6.02
N ILE A 108 11.44 1.06 -4.74
CA ILE A 108 12.50 0.80 -3.76
C ILE A 108 12.55 -0.67 -3.32
N ASP A 109 11.92 -1.55 -4.07
CA ASP A 109 11.90 -3.00 -3.85
C ASP A 109 11.33 -3.42 -2.48
N VAL A 110 10.34 -2.71 -1.97
CA VAL A 110 9.69 -3.01 -0.70
C VAL A 110 8.40 -3.78 -0.94
N PRO A 111 8.24 -4.96 -0.32
CA PRO A 111 6.99 -5.71 -0.37
C PRO A 111 5.85 -4.92 0.26
N CYS A 112 4.73 -4.84 -0.46
CA CYS A 112 3.55 -4.10 -0.04
C CYS A 112 2.29 -4.88 -0.43
N ILE A 113 1.37 -5.01 0.52
CA ILE A 113 0.07 -5.63 0.33
C ILE A 113 -0.99 -4.61 0.69
N ILE A 114 -1.87 -4.26 -0.26
CA ILE A 114 -2.99 -3.38 0.01
C ILE A 114 -4.05 -4.16 0.79
N ALA A 115 -4.53 -3.58 1.86
CA ALA A 115 -5.58 -4.14 2.71
C ALA A 115 -6.87 -3.36 2.57
N HIS A 116 -7.98 -4.05 2.68
CA HIS A 116 -9.33 -3.49 2.76
C HIS A 116 -10.01 -3.92 4.02
N GLY A 117 -10.82 -3.06 4.56
CA GLY A 117 -11.58 -3.31 5.78
C GLY A 117 -12.11 -2.00 6.33
N TYR A 118 -11.83 -1.75 7.60
CA TYR A 118 -12.35 -0.60 8.31
C TYR A 118 -11.26 0.08 9.11
N TRP A 119 -11.29 1.40 9.12
CA TRP A 119 -10.70 2.27 10.12
C TRP A 119 -11.81 2.69 11.07
N GLU A 120 -11.72 2.27 12.33
CA GLU A 120 -12.83 2.39 13.27
C GLU A 120 -14.10 1.77 12.66
N ALA A 121 -15.12 2.55 12.35
CA ALA A 121 -16.39 2.07 11.76
C ALA A 121 -16.53 2.41 10.27
N GLU A 122 -15.52 2.99 9.64
CA GLU A 122 -15.59 3.44 8.25
C GLU A 122 -14.78 2.54 7.31
N GLY A 123 -15.38 2.20 6.16
CA GLY A 123 -14.69 1.45 5.11
C GLY A 123 -13.40 2.14 4.69
N HIS A 124 -12.31 1.37 4.59
CA HIS A 124 -10.98 1.92 4.40
C HIS A 124 -10.04 0.97 3.65
N ALA A 125 -9.01 1.56 3.03
CA ALA A 125 -7.91 0.84 2.41
C ALA A 125 -6.57 1.45 2.85
N TRP A 126 -5.60 0.59 3.11
CA TRP A 126 -4.25 0.97 3.56
C TRP A 126 -3.22 -0.04 3.08
N ASP A 127 -1.97 0.15 3.46
CA ASP A 127 -0.85 -0.72 3.06
C ASP A 127 -0.25 -1.44 4.27
N PHE A 128 -0.04 -2.76 4.11
CA PHE A 128 0.94 -3.49 4.91
C PHE A 128 2.26 -3.52 4.15
N VAL A 129 3.35 -3.23 4.84
CA VAL A 129 4.69 -3.19 4.24
C VAL A 129 5.67 -4.06 5.03
N LEU A 130 6.57 -4.72 4.33
CA LEU A 130 7.64 -5.49 4.95
C LEU A 130 8.92 -4.64 4.99
N CYS A 131 9.34 -4.27 6.19
CA CYS A 131 10.55 -3.48 6.43
C CYS A 131 11.47 -4.22 7.39
N ASP A 132 12.69 -4.51 6.95
CA ASP A 132 13.70 -5.20 7.76
C ASP A 132 13.18 -6.49 8.43
N GLY A 133 12.41 -7.28 7.67
CA GLY A 133 11.86 -8.55 8.10
C GLY A 133 10.62 -8.46 8.99
N LYS A 134 10.05 -7.27 9.18
CA LYS A 134 8.84 -7.06 9.98
C LYS A 134 7.73 -6.43 9.15
N TRP A 135 6.51 -6.95 9.29
CA TRP A 135 5.32 -6.35 8.71
C TRP A 135 4.86 -5.16 9.56
N GLY A 136 4.68 -4.04 8.90
CA GLY A 136 4.17 -2.81 9.48
C GLY A 136 2.99 -2.25 8.69
N ILE A 137 2.48 -1.11 9.16
CA ILE A 137 1.35 -0.40 8.54
C ILE A 137 1.84 0.95 8.01
N VAL A 138 1.45 1.26 6.77
CA VAL A 138 1.57 2.59 6.18
C VAL A 138 0.20 3.02 5.68
N ASP A 139 -0.32 4.10 6.22
CA ASP A 139 -1.62 4.65 5.87
C ASP A 139 -1.51 6.16 5.69
N ALA A 140 -1.29 6.58 4.46
CA ALA A 140 -1.15 7.99 4.12
C ALA A 140 -2.47 8.77 4.28
N SER A 141 -3.62 8.08 4.24
CA SER A 141 -4.93 8.72 4.36
C SER A 141 -5.28 9.09 5.80
N MET A 142 -5.00 8.18 6.75
CA MET A 142 -5.24 8.41 8.18
C MET A 142 -3.99 8.93 8.91
N GLU A 143 -2.94 9.25 8.17
CA GLU A 143 -1.67 9.75 8.72
C GLU A 143 -1.11 8.83 9.81
N GLN A 144 -1.14 7.51 9.52
CA GLN A 144 -0.63 6.47 10.41
C GLN A 144 0.55 5.74 9.77
N ILE A 145 1.61 5.56 10.52
CA ILE A 145 2.75 4.73 10.13
C ILE A 145 3.34 4.05 11.35
N SER A 146 3.57 2.75 11.25
CA SER A 146 4.31 1.98 12.25
C SER A 146 5.01 0.82 11.57
N LEU A 147 6.34 0.87 11.53
CA LEU A 147 7.17 -0.10 10.80
C LEU A 147 7.84 -1.13 11.73
N ASP A 148 8.01 -0.80 13.00
CA ASP A 148 8.69 -1.68 13.96
C ASP A 148 7.72 -2.54 14.76
N ASP A 149 6.66 -1.91 15.27
CA ASP A 149 5.62 -2.56 16.06
C ASP A 149 4.29 -1.86 15.84
N PRO A 150 3.44 -2.38 14.95
CA PRO A 150 2.15 -1.75 14.64
C PRO A 150 1.08 -2.02 15.72
N SER A 151 1.39 -2.66 16.82
CA SER A 151 0.42 -3.02 17.86
C SER A 151 -0.24 -1.79 18.53
N ASP A 152 0.40 -0.64 18.48
CA ASP A 152 -0.14 0.62 18.99
C ASP A 152 -1.24 1.21 18.11
N ILE A 153 -1.16 1.02 16.80
CA ILE A 153 -2.15 1.54 15.83
C ILE A 153 -3.09 0.45 15.28
N SER A 154 -2.68 -0.81 15.29
CA SER A 154 -3.47 -1.92 14.72
C SER A 154 -4.88 -2.05 15.31
N PRO A 155 -5.16 -1.68 16.58
CA PRO A 155 -6.52 -1.74 17.11
C PRO A 155 -7.54 -0.85 16.38
N HIS A 156 -7.08 0.17 15.66
CA HIS A 156 -7.95 1.03 14.85
C HIS A 156 -8.39 0.39 13.54
N TYR A 157 -7.71 -0.69 13.12
CA TYR A 157 -7.93 -1.37 11.85
C TYR A 157 -8.64 -2.69 12.05
N LYS A 158 -9.61 -2.95 11.20
CA LYS A 158 -10.20 -4.27 11.02
C LYS A 158 -10.02 -4.66 9.57
N THR A 159 -9.18 -5.65 9.31
CA THR A 159 -8.91 -6.12 7.96
C THR A 159 -9.90 -7.17 7.53
N ASP A 160 -10.60 -6.95 6.42
CA ASP A 160 -11.52 -7.92 5.83
C ASP A 160 -10.87 -8.72 4.72
N ASN A 161 -10.03 -8.10 3.90
CA ASN A 161 -9.31 -8.79 2.83
C ASN A 161 -8.01 -8.08 2.45
N LEU A 162 -7.20 -8.79 1.68
CA LEU A 162 -5.95 -8.29 1.11
C LEU A 162 -6.08 -8.30 -0.42
N GLU A 163 -6.25 -7.12 -1.02
CA GLU A 163 -6.50 -6.99 -2.46
C GLU A 163 -5.29 -7.29 -3.33
N SER A 164 -4.12 -6.90 -2.88
CA SER A 164 -2.89 -7.08 -3.66
C SER A 164 -2.58 -8.53 -4.01
N VAL A 165 -3.48 -9.41 -3.70
CA VAL A 165 -3.31 -10.85 -3.86
C VAL A 165 -4.21 -11.47 -4.90
N LEU A 166 -4.95 -10.69 -5.65
CA LEU A 166 -5.46 -11.11 -6.95
C LEU A 166 -4.29 -11.15 -7.93
N TYR A 167 -3.43 -12.12 -7.70
CA TYR A 167 -2.26 -12.30 -8.52
C TYR A 167 -2.60 -13.24 -9.66
N LYS A 168 -2.80 -12.69 -10.85
CA LYS A 168 -2.83 -13.46 -12.10
C LYS A 168 -1.47 -13.38 -12.77
N LYS A 169 -0.55 -14.20 -12.34
CA LYS A 169 0.64 -14.50 -13.11
C LYS A 169 0.64 -15.98 -13.42
N ASP A 170 0.79 -16.33 -14.70
CA ASP A 170 0.89 -17.71 -15.17
C ASP A 170 -0.33 -18.59 -14.83
N GLY A 171 -1.53 -18.00 -14.75
CA GLY A 171 -2.77 -18.72 -14.48
C GLY A 171 -3.08 -18.98 -13.01
N PHE A 172 -2.30 -18.44 -12.10
CA PHE A 172 -2.60 -18.50 -10.66
C PHE A 172 -3.37 -17.25 -10.21
N GLU A 173 -4.49 -17.49 -9.54
CA GLU A 173 -5.27 -16.48 -8.86
C GLU A 173 -5.14 -16.72 -7.36
N PHE A 174 -4.54 -15.76 -6.66
CA PHE A 174 -4.47 -15.80 -5.21
C PHE A 174 -5.45 -14.77 -4.65
N THR A 175 -6.41 -15.23 -3.88
CA THR A 175 -7.25 -14.36 -3.07
C THR A 175 -7.01 -14.74 -1.61
N TYR A 176 -6.44 -13.83 -0.84
CA TYR A 176 -6.33 -14.00 0.60
C TYR A 176 -7.55 -13.38 1.26
N TYR A 177 -8.34 -14.23 1.87
CA TYR A 177 -9.42 -13.82 2.75
C TYR A 177 -9.01 -14.12 4.18
N LEU A 178 -9.32 -13.21 5.03
CA LEU A 178 -9.18 -13.39 6.46
C LEU A 178 -10.49 -13.84 7.07
#